data_b50f4c744f7893c3305618548e4da03d
#
_entry.id   b50f4c744f7893c3305618548e4da03d
#
_cell.length_a   1.000
_cell.length_b   1.000
_cell.length_c   1.000
_cell.angle_alpha   90.00
_cell.angle_beta   90.00
_cell.angle_gamma   90.00
#
_symmetry.space_group_name_H-M   'P 1'
#
loop_
_entity.id
_entity.type
_entity.pdbx_description
1 polymer ?
#
loop_
_entity_poly.entity_id
_entity_poly.type
_entity_poly.pdbx_seq_one_letter_code
_entity_poly.pdbx_strand_id
1 'polypeptide(L)'
;MHTKNPTLLALDFDGVLCNGLVEYFQTAWRTYCHIWQPSEQIATEDLAQKFYRLRPVIEIGWEMPVLVRALVLGIEEEKIFDRWQDIALEIITKENRDRAEIGSRLDQTRDEWIAKDLEGWLSLHEFYPGVVEKVKQLIASEVKPVIVTTKEGRFVRSLLEKQGINLSPADIIGKECKRPKYETLRILFAASGAGTIIWLVEDRLKTLLAVQKQPDLKEVKLFLADWGYNTTTERESVAQYPPIKLLSKSQFCQDFSAWKA
;
A
#
# COMPACT_ATOMS: atom_id res chain seq x y z
N MET A 1 -14.26 11.24 27.29
CA MET A 1 -12.94 10.71 27.67
C MET A 1 -11.93 11.23 26.66
N HIS A 2 -10.88 11.95 27.08
CA HIS A 2 -9.81 12.36 26.15
C HIS A 2 -9.09 11.08 25.72
N THR A 3 -9.15 10.76 24.43
CA THR A 3 -8.32 9.69 23.85
C THR A 3 -6.86 10.09 24.00
N LYS A 4 -6.07 9.22 24.64
CA LYS A 4 -4.62 9.47 24.77
C LYS A 4 -3.98 9.40 23.39
N ASN A 5 -3.06 10.31 23.12
CA ASN A 5 -2.25 10.29 21.88
C ASN A 5 -1.45 8.98 21.78
N PRO A 6 -1.07 8.53 20.58
CA PRO A 6 -0.20 7.38 20.44
C PRO A 6 1.18 7.65 20.99
N THR A 7 1.84 6.63 21.54
CA THR A 7 3.28 6.64 21.80
C THR A 7 4.04 6.07 20.60
N LEU A 8 3.36 5.22 19.79
CA LEU A 8 3.87 4.64 18.56
C LEU A 8 2.84 4.76 17.46
N LEU A 9 3.24 5.31 16.32
CA LEU A 9 2.43 5.40 15.12
C LEU A 9 3.00 4.46 14.05
N ALA A 10 2.30 3.34 13.82
CA ALA A 10 2.60 2.41 12.75
C ALA A 10 1.96 2.92 11.45
N LEU A 11 2.75 3.04 10.40
CA LEU A 11 2.34 3.60 9.11
C LEU A 11 2.60 2.58 8.00
N ASP A 12 1.62 2.30 7.17
CA ASP A 12 1.94 1.70 5.87
C ASP A 12 2.68 2.73 5.00
N PHE A 13 3.32 2.26 3.96
CA PHE A 13 4.10 3.11 3.07
C PHE A 13 3.35 3.40 1.77
N ASP A 14 3.11 2.37 0.94
CA ASP A 14 2.44 2.54 -0.35
C ASP A 14 0.93 2.78 -0.13
N GLY A 15 0.40 3.87 -0.65
CA GLY A 15 -1.01 4.27 -0.46
C GLY A 15 -1.26 5.07 0.83
N VAL A 16 -0.29 5.17 1.75
CA VAL A 16 -0.39 6.01 2.95
C VAL A 16 0.59 7.17 2.89
N LEU A 17 1.87 6.92 2.72
CA LEU A 17 2.91 7.95 2.63
C LEU A 17 3.27 8.24 1.18
N CYS A 18 3.33 7.20 0.34
CA CYS A 18 3.87 7.25 -1.00
C CYS A 18 2.86 6.72 -2.02
N ASN A 19 2.76 7.44 -3.14
CA ASN A 19 2.02 7.03 -4.33
C ASN A 19 3.00 6.38 -5.31
N GLY A 20 2.83 5.09 -5.57
CA GLY A 20 3.63 4.29 -6.51
C GLY A 20 2.92 3.98 -7.83
N LEU A 21 1.79 4.65 -8.14
CA LEU A 21 0.95 4.30 -9.30
C LEU A 21 1.71 4.25 -10.62
N VAL A 22 2.60 5.22 -10.85
CA VAL A 22 3.39 5.29 -12.08
C VAL A 22 4.34 4.09 -12.19
N GLU A 23 5.04 3.75 -11.11
CA GLU A 23 5.90 2.55 -11.05
C GLU A 23 5.08 1.29 -11.28
N TYR A 24 3.95 1.15 -10.56
CA TYR A 24 3.09 -0.03 -10.69
C TYR A 24 2.61 -0.26 -12.11
N PHE A 25 2.13 0.80 -12.76
CA PHE A 25 1.70 0.70 -14.15
C PHE A 25 2.84 0.33 -15.09
N GLN A 26 3.99 0.98 -14.97
CA GLN A 26 5.11 0.71 -15.86
C GLN A 26 5.67 -0.71 -15.67
N THR A 27 5.77 -1.20 -14.43
CA THR A 27 6.16 -2.59 -14.18
C THR A 27 5.10 -3.57 -14.70
N ALA A 28 3.81 -3.28 -14.49
CA ALA A 28 2.72 -4.10 -15.00
C ALA A 28 2.71 -4.15 -16.54
N TRP A 29 2.89 -3.00 -17.20
CA TRP A 29 2.97 -2.91 -18.66
C TRP A 29 4.14 -3.70 -19.25
N ARG A 30 5.34 -3.52 -18.72
CA ARG A 30 6.53 -4.28 -19.14
C ARG A 30 6.32 -5.77 -18.96
N THR A 31 5.76 -6.20 -17.83
CA THR A 31 5.44 -7.60 -17.56
C THR A 31 4.37 -8.13 -18.52
N TYR A 32 3.34 -7.34 -18.79
CA TYR A 32 2.32 -7.66 -19.80
C TYR A 32 2.95 -7.87 -21.17
N CYS A 33 3.83 -6.96 -21.63
CA CYS A 33 4.52 -7.11 -22.90
C CYS A 33 5.36 -8.38 -22.98
N HIS A 34 6.04 -8.75 -21.90
CA HIS A 34 6.78 -10.01 -21.84
C HIS A 34 5.91 -11.25 -21.96
N ILE A 35 4.75 -11.26 -21.29
CA ILE A 35 3.88 -12.44 -21.22
C ILE A 35 3.00 -12.58 -22.46
N TRP A 36 2.41 -11.47 -22.94
CA TRP A 36 1.41 -11.48 -24.01
C TRP A 36 1.92 -11.04 -25.36
N GLN A 37 3.12 -10.46 -25.44
CA GLN A 37 3.81 -10.04 -26.67
C GLN A 37 2.90 -9.26 -27.64
N PRO A 38 2.27 -8.15 -27.21
CA PRO A 38 1.41 -7.37 -28.07
C PRO A 38 2.22 -6.75 -29.22
N SER A 39 1.53 -6.44 -30.32
CA SER A 39 2.13 -5.73 -31.46
C SER A 39 2.63 -4.34 -31.08
N GLU A 40 1.88 -3.66 -30.20
CA GLU A 40 2.25 -2.34 -29.68
C GLU A 40 3.00 -2.49 -28.36
N GLN A 41 4.21 -1.93 -28.33
CA GLN A 41 5.10 -1.98 -27.16
C GLN A 41 5.06 -0.69 -26.33
N ILE A 42 4.27 0.31 -26.74
CA ILE A 42 4.11 1.58 -26.04
C ILE A 42 2.68 1.67 -25.50
N ALA A 43 2.56 1.84 -24.19
CA ALA A 43 1.27 2.04 -23.56
C ALA A 43 0.71 3.42 -23.88
N THR A 44 -0.60 3.50 -24.06
CA THR A 44 -1.29 4.79 -24.19
C THR A 44 -1.49 5.43 -22.82
N GLU A 45 -1.58 6.76 -22.80
CA GLU A 45 -1.90 7.49 -21.55
C GLU A 45 -3.29 7.09 -21.01
N ASP A 46 -4.28 6.87 -21.89
CA ASP A 46 -5.62 6.42 -21.48
C ASP A 46 -5.57 5.09 -20.72
N LEU A 47 -4.74 4.15 -21.19
CA LEU A 47 -4.55 2.87 -20.50
C LEU A 47 -3.94 3.05 -19.11
N ALA A 48 -2.95 3.96 -18.98
CA ALA A 48 -2.35 4.28 -17.70
C ALA A 48 -3.37 4.88 -16.73
N GLN A 49 -4.16 5.85 -17.18
CA GLN A 49 -5.19 6.50 -16.38
C GLN A 49 -6.28 5.51 -15.91
N LYS A 50 -6.71 4.58 -16.76
CA LYS A 50 -7.63 3.49 -16.37
C LYS A 50 -7.00 2.59 -15.31
N PHE A 51 -5.76 2.19 -15.49
CA PHE A 51 -5.04 1.38 -14.50
C PHE A 51 -4.94 2.10 -13.14
N TYR A 52 -4.65 3.42 -13.12
CA TYR A 52 -4.57 4.18 -11.88
C TYR A 52 -5.90 4.21 -11.12
N ARG A 53 -7.02 4.43 -11.82
CA ARG A 53 -8.36 4.40 -11.19
C ARG A 53 -8.70 3.02 -10.64
N LEU A 54 -8.26 1.96 -11.31
CA LEU A 54 -8.56 0.57 -10.96
C LEU A 54 -7.54 -0.04 -9.97
N ARG A 55 -6.44 0.67 -9.62
CA ARG A 55 -5.45 0.16 -8.66
C ARG A 55 -6.07 -0.37 -7.35
N PRO A 56 -7.15 0.20 -6.81
CA PRO A 56 -7.79 -0.29 -5.59
C PRO A 56 -8.27 -1.75 -5.65
N VAL A 57 -8.62 -2.29 -6.81
CA VAL A 57 -9.09 -3.69 -6.92
C VAL A 57 -7.97 -4.72 -6.78
N ILE A 58 -6.70 -4.31 -6.97
CA ILE A 58 -5.53 -5.19 -6.94
C ILE A 58 -5.16 -5.50 -5.48
N GLU A 59 -5.08 -6.78 -5.14
CA GLU A 59 -4.62 -7.26 -3.84
C GLU A 59 -3.18 -7.80 -3.89
N ILE A 60 -2.81 -8.50 -4.96
CA ILE A 60 -1.55 -9.23 -5.10
C ILE A 60 -0.86 -8.85 -6.41
N GLY A 61 0.48 -8.84 -6.41
CA GLY A 61 1.27 -8.32 -7.53
C GLY A 61 0.95 -8.94 -8.90
N TRP A 62 0.71 -10.27 -8.98
CA TRP A 62 0.38 -10.92 -10.24
C TRP A 62 -0.88 -10.35 -10.94
N GLU A 63 -1.78 -9.75 -10.18
CA GLU A 63 -2.99 -9.11 -10.72
C GLU A 63 -2.69 -7.86 -11.54
N MET A 64 -1.56 -7.20 -11.33
CA MET A 64 -1.20 -5.97 -12.04
C MET A 64 -1.11 -6.16 -13.57
N PRO A 65 -0.31 -7.08 -14.12
CA PRO A 65 -0.28 -7.30 -15.56
C PRO A 65 -1.57 -7.94 -16.09
N VAL A 66 -2.32 -8.66 -15.27
CA VAL A 66 -3.65 -9.19 -15.65
C VAL A 66 -4.67 -8.06 -15.76
N LEU A 67 -4.60 -7.02 -14.91
CA LEU A 67 -5.44 -5.83 -15.06
C LEU A 67 -5.12 -5.08 -16.36
N VAL A 68 -3.84 -4.95 -16.72
CA VAL A 68 -3.46 -4.42 -18.03
C VAL A 68 -4.07 -5.27 -19.16
N ARG A 69 -4.00 -6.60 -19.04
CA ARG A 69 -4.62 -7.52 -20.02
C ARG A 69 -6.13 -7.31 -20.12
N ALA A 70 -6.84 -7.19 -19.00
CA ALA A 70 -8.28 -6.94 -18.96
C ALA A 70 -8.66 -5.65 -19.70
N LEU A 71 -7.90 -4.57 -19.45
CA LEU A 71 -8.11 -3.29 -20.11
C LEU A 71 -7.83 -3.36 -21.62
N VAL A 72 -6.78 -4.06 -22.04
CA VAL A 72 -6.48 -4.27 -23.47
C VAL A 72 -7.56 -5.13 -24.17
N LEU A 73 -8.18 -6.06 -23.45
CA LEU A 73 -9.34 -6.82 -23.92
C LEU A 73 -10.63 -5.98 -24.01
N GLY A 74 -10.61 -4.72 -23.57
CA GLY A 74 -11.75 -3.82 -23.58
C GLY A 74 -12.79 -4.11 -22.51
N ILE A 75 -12.40 -4.76 -21.40
CA ILE A 75 -13.31 -4.97 -20.27
C ILE A 75 -13.57 -3.62 -19.59
N GLU A 76 -14.85 -3.30 -19.40
CA GLU A 76 -15.32 -2.04 -18.85
C GLU A 76 -14.90 -1.87 -17.37
N GLU A 77 -14.52 -0.65 -16.97
CA GLU A 77 -14.05 -0.34 -15.63
C GLU A 77 -15.07 -0.71 -14.54
N GLU A 78 -16.37 -0.47 -14.77
CA GLU A 78 -17.44 -0.83 -13.84
C GLU A 78 -17.47 -2.33 -13.55
N LYS A 79 -17.34 -3.16 -14.59
CA LYS A 79 -17.28 -4.63 -14.43
C LYS A 79 -16.06 -5.08 -13.64
N ILE A 80 -14.92 -4.39 -13.87
CA ILE A 80 -13.69 -4.67 -13.14
C ILE A 80 -13.85 -4.29 -11.66
N PHE A 81 -14.46 -3.15 -11.33
CA PHE A 81 -14.74 -2.79 -9.95
C PHE A 81 -15.65 -3.81 -9.24
N ASP A 82 -16.66 -4.33 -9.94
CA ASP A 82 -17.66 -5.21 -9.33
C ASP A 82 -17.14 -6.63 -9.09
N ARG A 83 -16.35 -7.19 -10.02
CA ARG A 83 -16.02 -8.62 -10.03
C ARG A 83 -14.57 -8.89 -10.45
N TRP A 84 -13.65 -8.07 -10.00
CA TRP A 84 -12.25 -8.19 -10.40
C TRP A 84 -11.66 -9.59 -10.20
N GLN A 85 -11.90 -10.20 -9.05
CA GLN A 85 -11.34 -11.51 -8.72
C GLN A 85 -11.79 -12.59 -9.71
N ASP A 86 -13.08 -12.58 -10.10
CA ASP A 86 -13.62 -13.52 -11.10
C ASP A 86 -13.00 -13.25 -12.47
N ILE A 87 -12.97 -11.98 -12.89
CA ILE A 87 -12.42 -11.58 -14.21
C ILE A 87 -10.93 -11.96 -14.31
N ALA A 88 -10.16 -11.71 -13.27
CA ALA A 88 -8.74 -12.07 -13.26
C ALA A 88 -8.54 -13.58 -13.40
N LEU A 89 -9.37 -14.39 -12.70
CA LEU A 89 -9.36 -15.83 -12.79
C LEU A 89 -9.79 -16.35 -14.16
N GLU A 90 -10.86 -15.77 -14.72
CA GLU A 90 -11.36 -16.12 -16.07
C GLU A 90 -10.26 -15.88 -17.12
N ILE A 91 -9.55 -14.74 -17.08
CA ILE A 91 -8.48 -14.42 -18.04
C ILE A 91 -7.35 -15.45 -17.96
N ILE A 92 -6.79 -15.67 -16.76
CA ILE A 92 -5.64 -16.58 -16.63
C ILE A 92 -6.00 -18.02 -16.97
N THR A 93 -7.21 -18.47 -16.59
CA THR A 93 -7.70 -19.83 -16.91
C THR A 93 -7.90 -20.00 -18.42
N LYS A 94 -8.60 -19.06 -19.06
CA LYS A 94 -8.86 -19.09 -20.52
C LYS A 94 -7.57 -19.06 -21.35
N GLU A 95 -6.56 -18.34 -20.86
CA GLU A 95 -5.29 -18.15 -21.57
C GLU A 95 -4.21 -19.14 -21.07
N ASN A 96 -4.59 -20.12 -20.25
CA ASN A 96 -3.72 -21.15 -19.68
C ASN A 96 -2.45 -20.55 -19.04
N ARG A 97 -2.65 -19.54 -18.15
CA ARG A 97 -1.58 -18.86 -17.43
C ARG A 97 -1.58 -19.25 -15.96
N ASP A 98 -0.39 -19.25 -15.35
CA ASP A 98 -0.21 -19.55 -13.94
C ASP A 98 0.09 -18.28 -13.14
N ARG A 99 -0.55 -18.14 -11.94
CA ARG A 99 -0.39 -16.96 -11.07
C ARG A 99 1.03 -16.80 -10.54
N ALA A 100 1.67 -17.91 -10.19
CA ALA A 100 3.01 -17.88 -9.64
C ALA A 100 4.03 -17.47 -10.72
N GLU A 101 3.84 -17.96 -11.97
CA GLU A 101 4.66 -17.55 -13.10
C GLU A 101 4.51 -16.06 -13.43
N ILE A 102 3.27 -15.55 -13.45
CA ILE A 102 3.02 -14.11 -13.67
C ILE A 102 3.66 -13.27 -12.55
N GLY A 103 3.48 -13.69 -11.30
CA GLY A 103 4.08 -13.01 -10.14
C GLY A 103 5.59 -13.01 -10.17
N SER A 104 6.21 -14.15 -10.47
CA SER A 104 7.65 -14.30 -10.61
C SER A 104 8.19 -13.41 -11.75
N ARG A 105 7.48 -13.36 -12.88
CA ARG A 105 7.86 -12.49 -14.00
C ARG A 105 7.77 -11.01 -13.65
N LEU A 106 6.74 -10.62 -12.89
CA LEU A 106 6.59 -9.24 -12.41
C LEU A 106 7.78 -8.85 -11.51
N ASP A 107 8.11 -9.69 -10.52
CA ASP A 107 9.23 -9.44 -9.62
C ASP A 107 10.55 -9.37 -10.40
N GLN A 108 10.79 -10.29 -11.33
CA GLN A 108 11.98 -10.27 -12.20
C GLN A 108 12.05 -9.00 -13.05
N THR A 109 10.95 -8.57 -13.66
CA THR A 109 10.89 -7.35 -14.48
C THR A 109 11.28 -6.12 -13.66
N ARG A 110 10.80 -6.05 -12.41
CA ARG A 110 11.14 -4.97 -11.48
C ARG A 110 12.62 -5.02 -11.07
N ASP A 111 13.13 -6.19 -10.70
CA ASP A 111 14.53 -6.39 -10.29
C ASP A 111 15.50 -6.03 -11.42
N GLU A 112 15.21 -6.45 -12.66
CA GLU A 112 15.99 -6.11 -13.84
C GLU A 112 16.02 -4.59 -14.12
N TRP A 113 14.87 -3.93 -13.91
CA TRP A 113 14.79 -2.48 -14.05
C TRP A 113 15.57 -1.76 -12.96
N ILE A 114 15.38 -2.12 -11.71
CA ILE A 114 16.11 -1.53 -10.58
C ILE A 114 17.61 -1.72 -10.72
N ALA A 115 18.07 -2.89 -11.19
CA ALA A 115 19.47 -3.18 -11.42
C ALA A 115 20.09 -2.29 -12.51
N LYS A 116 19.30 -1.88 -13.50
CA LYS A 116 19.74 -1.01 -14.62
C LYS A 116 19.66 0.47 -14.29
N ASP A 117 18.60 0.88 -13.59
CA ASP A 117 18.28 2.29 -13.34
C ASP A 117 17.47 2.45 -12.03
N LEU A 118 18.16 2.29 -10.90
CA LEU A 118 17.57 2.48 -9.58
C LEU A 118 17.02 3.91 -9.39
N GLU A 119 17.76 4.91 -9.84
CA GLU A 119 17.37 6.32 -9.66
C GLU A 119 16.12 6.67 -10.49
N GLY A 120 16.07 6.24 -11.74
CA GLY A 120 14.87 6.38 -12.57
C GLY A 120 13.67 5.65 -11.99
N TRP A 121 13.87 4.44 -11.44
CA TRP A 121 12.82 3.70 -10.78
C TRP A 121 12.31 4.40 -9.50
N LEU A 122 13.21 4.89 -8.65
CA LEU A 122 12.85 5.65 -7.45
C LEU A 122 12.11 6.95 -7.78
N SER A 123 12.43 7.61 -8.90
CA SER A 123 11.81 8.87 -9.33
C SER A 123 10.32 8.74 -9.67
N LEU A 124 9.82 7.52 -9.89
CA LEU A 124 8.42 7.24 -10.18
C LEU A 124 7.53 7.17 -8.94
N HIS A 125 8.12 7.38 -7.77
CA HIS A 125 7.41 7.36 -6.49
C HIS A 125 7.23 8.80 -6.00
N GLU A 126 6.00 9.16 -5.67
CA GLU A 126 5.64 10.49 -5.20
C GLU A 126 5.04 10.43 -3.81
N PHE A 127 5.56 11.24 -2.87
CA PHE A 127 4.94 11.35 -1.56
C PHE A 127 3.65 12.17 -1.64
N TYR A 128 2.64 11.73 -0.90
CA TYR A 128 1.40 12.51 -0.82
C TYR A 128 1.67 13.89 -0.19
N PRO A 129 1.00 14.96 -0.66
CA PRO A 129 1.19 16.30 -0.12
C PRO A 129 0.95 16.37 1.39
N GLY A 130 1.90 16.94 2.13
CA GLY A 130 1.86 17.15 3.57
C GLY A 130 2.35 15.97 4.43
N VAL A 131 2.51 14.76 3.86
CA VAL A 131 2.90 13.59 4.66
C VAL A 131 4.38 13.62 5.06
N VAL A 132 5.25 14.18 4.23
CA VAL A 132 6.68 14.33 4.52
C VAL A 132 6.87 15.23 5.76
N GLU A 133 6.20 16.37 5.77
CA GLU A 133 6.20 17.31 6.87
C GLU A 133 5.66 16.67 8.15
N LYS A 134 4.55 15.92 8.02
CA LYS A 134 3.97 15.18 9.16
C LYS A 134 4.95 14.17 9.74
N VAL A 135 5.61 13.37 8.91
CA VAL A 135 6.60 12.38 9.38
C VAL A 135 7.79 13.08 10.08
N LYS A 136 8.27 14.19 9.53
CA LYS A 136 9.33 15.00 10.18
C LYS A 136 8.90 15.55 11.55
N GLN A 137 7.65 16.03 11.67
CA GLN A 137 7.07 16.46 12.94
C GLN A 137 6.99 15.33 13.96
N LEU A 138 6.58 14.12 13.52
CA LEU A 138 6.54 12.94 14.38
C LEU A 138 7.92 12.56 14.91
N ILE A 139 8.95 12.56 14.06
CA ILE A 139 10.33 12.28 14.47
C ILE A 139 10.83 13.31 15.51
N ALA A 140 10.40 14.56 15.41
CA ALA A 140 10.75 15.62 16.36
C ALA A 140 9.88 15.62 17.65
N SER A 141 8.89 14.74 17.75
CA SER A 141 7.97 14.61 18.88
C SER A 141 8.30 13.40 19.77
N GLU A 142 7.49 13.19 20.81
CA GLU A 142 7.56 11.99 21.66
C GLU A 142 6.91 10.75 21.02
N VAL A 143 6.25 10.91 19.86
CA VAL A 143 5.58 9.81 19.16
C VAL A 143 6.53 9.14 18.20
N LYS A 144 6.79 7.87 18.41
CA LYS A 144 7.69 7.08 17.57
C LYS A 144 6.99 6.64 16.27
N PRO A 145 7.37 7.16 15.08
CA PRO A 145 6.90 6.62 13.82
C PRO A 145 7.62 5.31 13.48
N VAL A 146 6.86 4.29 13.04
CA VAL A 146 7.39 3.02 12.54
C VAL A 146 6.71 2.68 11.23
N ILE A 147 7.50 2.41 10.19
CA ILE A 147 6.95 1.96 8.91
C ILE A 147 6.72 0.45 8.95
N VAL A 148 5.50 0.02 8.60
CA VAL A 148 5.12 -1.40 8.53
C VAL A 148 4.50 -1.66 7.17
N THR A 149 5.29 -2.19 6.22
CA THR A 149 4.89 -2.27 4.82
C THR A 149 5.21 -3.62 4.17
N THR A 150 4.54 -3.91 3.05
CA THR A 150 4.87 -5.03 2.17
C THR A 150 5.89 -4.67 1.09
N LYS A 151 6.34 -3.41 1.03
CA LYS A 151 7.47 -2.98 0.20
C LYS A 151 8.79 -3.37 0.87
N GLU A 152 9.85 -3.58 0.08
CA GLU A 152 11.18 -3.85 0.63
C GLU A 152 11.73 -2.64 1.41
N GLY A 153 12.18 -2.88 2.65
CA GLY A 153 12.64 -1.82 3.55
C GLY A 153 13.80 -0.98 3.00
N ARG A 154 14.68 -1.58 2.16
CA ARG A 154 15.77 -0.85 1.49
C ARG A 154 15.26 0.27 0.59
N PHE A 155 14.17 0.03 -0.17
CA PHE A 155 13.60 1.05 -1.06
C PHE A 155 12.84 2.12 -0.28
N VAL A 156 12.11 1.70 0.76
CA VAL A 156 11.46 2.64 1.69
C VAL A 156 12.48 3.61 2.27
N ARG A 157 13.63 3.09 2.73
CA ARG A 157 14.72 3.91 3.26
C ARG A 157 15.24 4.90 2.22
N SER A 158 15.59 4.43 1.02
CA SER A 158 16.10 5.30 -0.03
C SER A 158 15.11 6.40 -0.41
N LEU A 159 13.81 6.09 -0.46
CA LEU A 159 12.75 7.07 -0.74
C LEU A 159 12.62 8.11 0.39
N LEU A 160 12.67 7.67 1.65
CA LEU A 160 12.61 8.57 2.82
C LEU A 160 13.84 9.46 2.91
N GLU A 161 15.05 8.91 2.69
CA GLU A 161 16.31 9.65 2.69
C GLU A 161 16.32 10.77 1.63
N LYS A 162 15.76 10.53 0.44
CA LYS A 162 15.57 11.56 -0.60
C LYS A 162 14.67 12.72 -0.15
N GLN A 163 13.79 12.49 0.83
CA GLN A 163 12.94 13.52 1.44
C GLN A 163 13.58 14.14 2.69
N GLY A 164 14.83 13.78 3.02
CA GLY A 164 15.52 14.21 4.22
C GLY A 164 14.91 13.61 5.50
N ILE A 165 14.33 12.41 5.41
CA ILE A 165 13.80 11.63 6.53
C ILE A 165 14.74 10.47 6.81
N ASN A 166 15.35 10.46 7.99
CA ASN A 166 16.25 9.40 8.44
C ASN A 166 15.61 8.65 9.61
N LEU A 167 15.00 7.50 9.32
CA LEU A 167 14.53 6.58 10.34
C LEU A 167 15.57 5.51 10.64
N SER A 168 15.59 5.03 11.89
CA SER A 168 16.39 3.86 12.24
C SER A 168 15.99 2.65 11.36
N PRO A 169 16.96 1.83 10.92
CA PRO A 169 16.63 0.58 10.22
C PRO A 169 15.63 -0.30 10.97
N ALA A 170 15.66 -0.29 12.30
CA ALA A 170 14.73 -1.03 13.15
C ALA A 170 13.28 -0.49 13.10
N ASP A 171 13.09 0.74 12.63
CA ASP A 171 11.79 1.41 12.52
C ASP A 171 11.22 1.32 11.10
N ILE A 172 11.85 0.55 10.22
CA ILE A 172 11.37 0.24 8.86
C ILE A 172 11.24 -1.27 8.75
N ILE A 173 10.01 -1.78 8.84
CA ILE A 173 9.68 -3.20 8.82
C ILE A 173 9.03 -3.51 7.47
N GLY A 174 9.84 -4.04 6.55
CA GLY A 174 9.44 -4.29 5.17
C GLY A 174 9.07 -5.74 4.85
N LYS A 175 8.90 -6.02 3.56
CA LYS A 175 8.54 -7.34 2.97
C LYS A 175 9.46 -8.47 3.45
N GLU A 176 10.72 -8.18 3.72
CA GLU A 176 11.74 -9.13 4.17
C GLU A 176 11.40 -9.81 5.50
N CYS A 177 10.56 -9.20 6.32
CA CYS A 177 10.11 -9.79 7.59
C CYS A 177 9.15 -10.97 7.41
N LYS A 178 8.54 -11.14 6.23
CA LYS A 178 7.68 -12.27 5.81
C LYS A 178 6.60 -12.64 6.83
N ARG A 179 5.99 -11.66 7.48
CA ARG A 179 4.93 -11.86 8.47
C ARG A 179 3.81 -10.85 8.26
N PRO A 180 2.56 -11.19 8.65
CA PRO A 180 1.44 -10.26 8.56
C PRO A 180 1.62 -9.11 9.54
N LYS A 181 0.99 -7.95 9.25
CA LYS A 181 1.14 -6.73 10.05
C LYS A 181 0.70 -6.90 11.51
N TYR A 182 -0.31 -7.72 11.78
CA TYR A 182 -0.74 -7.98 13.17
C TYR A 182 0.36 -8.65 14.02
N GLU A 183 1.18 -9.53 13.46
CA GLU A 183 2.33 -10.11 14.18
C GLU A 183 3.42 -9.07 14.42
N THR A 184 3.64 -8.19 13.46
CA THR A 184 4.55 -7.05 13.63
C THR A 184 4.08 -6.14 14.76
N LEU A 185 2.79 -5.82 14.84
CA LEU A 185 2.23 -5.02 15.92
C LEU A 185 2.42 -5.68 17.29
N ARG A 186 2.26 -7.01 17.42
CA ARG A 186 2.57 -7.76 18.65
C ARG A 186 4.01 -7.56 19.11
N ILE A 187 4.94 -7.69 18.17
CA ILE A 187 6.38 -7.51 18.47
C ILE A 187 6.65 -6.07 18.91
N LEU A 188 6.07 -5.09 18.23
CA LEU A 188 6.20 -3.68 18.61
C LEU A 188 5.63 -3.43 20.00
N PHE A 189 4.48 -4.02 20.33
CA PHE A 189 3.86 -3.93 21.66
C PHE A 189 4.78 -4.50 22.74
N ALA A 190 5.31 -5.70 22.50
CA ALA A 190 6.19 -6.37 23.45
C ALA A 190 7.53 -5.62 23.65
N ALA A 191 8.08 -5.04 22.60
CA ALA A 191 9.35 -4.30 22.65
C ALA A 191 9.24 -2.92 23.29
N SER A 192 8.06 -2.29 23.26
CA SER A 192 7.88 -0.90 23.71
C SER A 192 7.50 -0.75 25.18
N GLY A 193 7.17 -1.87 25.87
CA GLY A 193 6.89 -1.89 27.32
C GLY A 193 5.49 -1.42 27.72
N ALA A 194 5.28 -1.36 29.04
CA ALA A 194 4.00 -0.99 29.63
C ALA A 194 3.61 0.46 29.32
N GLY A 195 2.35 0.69 28.97
CA GLY A 195 1.83 2.02 28.64
C GLY A 195 1.92 2.39 27.17
N THR A 196 2.42 1.50 26.32
CA THR A 196 2.46 1.71 24.87
C THR A 196 1.05 1.83 24.29
N ILE A 197 0.83 2.86 23.49
CA ILE A 197 -0.41 3.12 22.75
C ILE A 197 -0.04 3.12 21.28
N ILE A 198 -0.51 2.11 20.54
CA ILE A 198 -0.22 1.98 19.11
C ILE A 198 -1.43 2.45 18.30
N TRP A 199 -1.18 3.32 17.33
CA TRP A 199 -2.12 3.62 16.26
C TRP A 199 -1.55 3.08 14.94
N LEU A 200 -2.40 2.49 14.10
CA LEU A 200 -2.05 1.99 12.78
C LEU A 200 -2.80 2.78 11.71
N VAL A 201 -2.09 3.31 10.73
CA VAL A 201 -2.65 3.90 9.50
C VAL A 201 -2.32 2.99 8.33
N GLU A 202 -3.34 2.56 7.62
CA GLU A 202 -3.30 1.57 6.55
C GLU A 202 -4.31 1.98 5.47
N ASP A 203 -4.03 1.68 4.21
CA ASP A 203 -4.95 1.98 3.12
C ASP A 203 -5.78 0.76 2.67
N ARG A 204 -5.47 -0.44 3.16
CA ARG A 204 -6.19 -1.68 2.82
C ARG A 204 -7.10 -2.11 3.96
N LEU A 205 -8.43 -2.00 3.75
CA LEU A 205 -9.43 -2.40 4.75
C LEU A 205 -9.24 -3.85 5.21
N LYS A 206 -8.91 -4.76 4.30
CA LYS A 206 -8.65 -6.18 4.61
C LYS A 206 -7.53 -6.37 5.64
N THR A 207 -6.48 -5.56 5.57
CA THR A 207 -5.37 -5.57 6.54
C THR A 207 -5.85 -5.12 7.92
N LEU A 208 -6.63 -4.05 7.99
CA LEU A 208 -7.20 -3.55 9.24
C LEU A 208 -8.15 -4.57 9.88
N LEU A 209 -8.99 -5.22 9.08
CA LEU A 209 -9.88 -6.29 9.53
C LEU A 209 -9.10 -7.50 10.06
N ALA A 210 -7.94 -7.82 9.48
CA ALA A 210 -7.09 -8.88 9.99
C ALA A 210 -6.49 -8.54 11.36
N VAL A 211 -6.13 -7.27 11.61
CA VAL A 211 -5.70 -6.78 12.92
C VAL A 211 -6.87 -6.78 13.91
N GLN A 212 -8.04 -6.28 13.52
CA GLN A 212 -9.25 -6.23 14.36
C GLN A 212 -9.65 -7.61 14.89
N LYS A 213 -9.44 -8.67 14.11
CA LYS A 213 -9.73 -10.06 14.52
C LYS A 213 -8.79 -10.59 15.61
N GLN A 214 -7.75 -9.86 16.01
CA GLN A 214 -6.79 -10.29 17.02
C GLN A 214 -7.20 -9.79 18.41
N PRO A 215 -7.62 -10.68 19.36
CA PRO A 215 -8.13 -10.25 20.67
C PRO A 215 -7.08 -9.52 21.52
N ASP A 216 -5.81 -9.84 21.32
CA ASP A 216 -4.67 -9.26 22.02
C ASP A 216 -4.28 -7.86 21.49
N LEU A 217 -4.80 -7.45 20.33
CA LEU A 217 -4.56 -6.15 19.72
C LEU A 217 -5.78 -5.19 19.77
N LYS A 218 -6.78 -5.50 20.57
CA LYS A 218 -8.02 -4.70 20.69
C LYS A 218 -7.80 -3.23 21.09
N GLU A 219 -6.68 -2.92 21.74
CA GLU A 219 -6.31 -1.56 22.16
C GLU A 219 -5.61 -0.76 21.03
N VAL A 220 -5.22 -1.42 19.93
CA VAL A 220 -4.66 -0.73 18.78
C VAL A 220 -5.76 0.09 18.10
N LYS A 221 -5.53 1.39 17.91
CA LYS A 221 -6.43 2.22 17.11
C LYS A 221 -6.16 2.01 15.62
N LEU A 222 -7.20 1.78 14.86
CA LEU A 222 -7.12 1.42 13.44
C LEU A 222 -7.71 2.52 12.57
N PHE A 223 -6.91 3.02 11.62
CA PHE A 223 -7.30 4.08 10.71
C PHE A 223 -7.15 3.62 9.25
N LEU A 224 -8.24 3.72 8.49
CA LEU A 224 -8.22 3.57 7.04
C LEU A 224 -7.95 4.92 6.40
N ALA A 225 -6.83 5.05 5.68
CA ALA A 225 -6.49 6.24 4.90
C ALA A 225 -7.42 6.36 3.68
N ASP A 226 -8.27 7.40 3.63
CA ASP A 226 -9.26 7.56 2.56
C ASP A 226 -8.65 7.93 1.20
N TRP A 227 -7.40 8.37 1.20
CA TRP A 227 -6.65 8.78 0.00
C TRP A 227 -5.82 7.65 -0.63
N GLY A 228 -5.79 6.46 -0.02
CA GLY A 228 -4.99 5.33 -0.45
C GLY A 228 -5.66 4.44 -1.52
N TYR A 229 -5.12 3.23 -1.69
CA TYR A 229 -5.59 2.28 -2.69
C TYR A 229 -6.78 1.45 -2.19
N ASN A 230 -7.88 2.13 -1.87
CA ASN A 230 -9.14 1.51 -1.48
C ASN A 230 -10.31 2.06 -2.30
N THR A 231 -11.36 1.26 -2.40
CA THR A 231 -12.57 1.62 -3.15
C THR A 231 -13.52 2.50 -2.32
N THR A 232 -14.42 3.20 -2.99
CA THR A 232 -15.50 3.94 -2.31
C THR A 232 -16.34 3.01 -1.44
N THR A 233 -16.67 1.81 -1.95
CA THR A 233 -17.42 0.79 -1.21
C THR A 233 -16.70 0.37 0.08
N GLU A 234 -15.37 0.17 0.03
CA GLU A 234 -14.59 -0.14 1.24
C GLU A 234 -14.66 1.01 2.26
N ARG A 235 -14.49 2.26 1.82
CA ARG A 235 -14.58 3.44 2.71
C ARG A 235 -15.96 3.58 3.37
N GLU A 236 -17.02 3.39 2.61
CA GLU A 236 -18.40 3.45 3.11
C GLU A 236 -18.69 2.28 4.09
N SER A 237 -18.12 1.10 3.84
CA SER A 237 -18.30 -0.05 4.71
C SER A 237 -17.62 0.09 6.08
N VAL A 238 -16.69 1.04 6.27
CA VAL A 238 -15.98 1.25 7.55
C VAL A 238 -16.95 1.48 8.70
N ALA A 239 -18.11 2.11 8.47
CA ALA A 239 -19.14 2.32 9.48
C ALA A 239 -19.67 0.99 10.10
N GLN A 240 -19.52 -0.14 9.41
CA GLN A 240 -19.91 -1.47 9.89
C GLN A 240 -18.83 -2.09 10.81
N TYR A 241 -17.65 -1.49 10.91
CA TYR A 241 -16.51 -1.97 11.68
C TYR A 241 -16.07 -0.93 12.73
N PRO A 242 -16.82 -0.71 13.82
CA PRO A 242 -16.64 0.42 14.75
C PRO A 242 -15.21 0.69 15.26
N PRO A 243 -14.35 -0.32 15.48
CA PRO A 243 -12.96 -0.09 15.84
C PRO A 243 -12.11 0.57 14.77
N ILE A 244 -12.54 0.48 13.48
CA ILE A 244 -11.83 1.10 12.36
C ILE A 244 -12.41 2.49 12.10
N LYS A 245 -11.55 3.48 11.97
CA LYS A 245 -11.94 4.87 11.68
C LYS A 245 -11.44 5.27 10.29
N LEU A 246 -12.29 5.97 9.55
CA LEU A 246 -11.85 6.61 8.31
C LEU A 246 -11.05 7.85 8.67
N LEU A 247 -9.87 7.98 8.08
CA LEU A 247 -8.96 9.11 8.28
C LEU A 247 -8.75 9.81 6.94
N SER A 248 -9.08 11.09 6.87
CA SER A 248 -8.74 11.87 5.68
C SER A 248 -7.28 12.33 5.71
N LYS A 249 -6.70 12.55 4.52
CA LYS A 249 -5.34 13.10 4.39
C LYS A 249 -5.19 14.43 5.11
N SER A 250 -6.22 15.28 5.05
CA SER A 250 -6.24 16.56 5.79
C SER A 250 -6.15 16.35 7.30
N GLN A 251 -6.88 15.39 7.86
CA GLN A 251 -6.79 15.04 9.28
C GLN A 251 -5.43 14.44 9.63
N PHE A 252 -4.89 13.56 8.78
CA PHE A 252 -3.57 12.96 8.99
C PHE A 252 -2.47 14.02 9.18
N CYS A 253 -2.50 15.08 8.39
CA CYS A 253 -1.52 16.17 8.45
C CYS A 253 -1.70 17.10 9.65
N GLN A 254 -2.80 17.00 10.40
CA GLN A 254 -3.08 17.79 11.61
C GLN A 254 -2.63 17.07 12.90
N ASP A 255 -2.88 17.70 14.05
CA ASP A 255 -2.66 17.09 15.36
C ASP A 255 -3.62 15.92 15.61
N PHE A 256 -3.23 14.99 16.48
CA PHE A 256 -4.01 13.79 16.78
C PHE A 256 -5.43 14.07 17.30
N SER A 257 -5.69 15.26 17.84
CA SER A 257 -7.04 15.67 18.24
C SER A 257 -8.02 15.75 17.06
N ALA A 258 -7.51 15.96 15.83
CA ALA A 258 -8.32 15.99 14.61
C ALA A 258 -8.70 14.59 14.09
N TRP A 259 -8.02 13.54 14.54
CA TRP A 259 -8.20 12.18 14.01
C TRP A 259 -9.46 11.48 14.53
N LYS A 260 -10.20 12.06 15.47
CA LYS A 260 -11.46 11.53 16.04
C LYS A 260 -11.37 10.05 16.43
N ALA A 261 -10.27 9.68 17.10
CA ALA A 261 -9.97 8.31 17.53
C ALA A 261 -10.92 7.84 18.66
#